data_8a5f04ae7331a368c42fd2da360ef053
#
_entry.id   8a5f04ae7331a368c42fd2da360ef053
#
_cell.length_a   1.000
_cell.length_b   1.000
_cell.length_c   1.000
_cell.angle_alpha   90.00
_cell.angle_beta   90.00
_cell.angle_gamma   90.00
#
_symmetry.space_group_name_H-M   'P 1'
#
loop_
_entity.id
_entity.type
_entity.pdbx_description
1 polymer ?
#
loop_
_entity_poly.entity_id
_entity_poly.type
_entity_poly.pdbx_seq_one_letter_code
_entity_poly.pdbx_strand_id
1 'polypeptide(L)'
;MKKPVAVIILNWNGEKLLGEFLPSVDRFTPRRIADVIVADNGSTDGSLGLLRRDFPDVAVLTFDKNLGFAAGYNRALRETGYRYTVLLNSDVAVKDDWLTPLFDYMEAHPDVAACQPKIRSYRNPAMFEYAGAAGGFLDRNGYPYCRGRIFASVELDNGQYDDTVDVDWASGACLMVRTADYEAAGGLDASFFAHMEEIDLCWRLRRSGRRVVAVGDAAVFHLGGGSLPAENPRKTYLNFRNNLLMLRKNLPAGRRHSALIRRRLLDTVAWAKMMATLDFANASAVLKAHRDYRRMAKKLHESEFESEADINGRPNILTAFYFKKIRQFSKL
;
A
#
# COMPACT_ATOMS: atom_id res chain seq x y z
N MET A 1 -24.14 -5.06 19.82
CA MET A 1 -24.04 -5.08 18.34
C MET A 1 -22.57 -5.07 17.96
N LYS A 2 -22.14 -5.78 16.91
CA LYS A 2 -20.78 -5.76 16.39
C LYS A 2 -20.46 -4.36 15.88
N LYS A 3 -19.26 -3.86 16.19
CA LYS A 3 -18.81 -2.55 15.70
C LYS A 3 -18.64 -2.57 14.18
N PRO A 4 -18.76 -1.42 13.48
CA PRO A 4 -18.69 -1.41 12.02
C PRO A 4 -17.29 -1.63 11.46
N VAL A 5 -16.21 -1.31 12.21
CA VAL A 5 -14.82 -1.31 11.73
C VAL A 5 -13.96 -2.32 12.50
N ALA A 6 -13.11 -3.05 11.78
CA ALA A 6 -11.95 -3.74 12.34
C ALA A 6 -10.67 -2.99 11.94
N VAL A 7 -9.83 -2.63 12.91
CA VAL A 7 -8.45 -2.20 12.66
C VAL A 7 -7.57 -3.43 12.81
N ILE A 8 -7.09 -3.98 11.69
CA ILE A 8 -6.30 -5.20 11.67
C ILE A 8 -4.82 -4.86 11.49
N ILE A 9 -4.00 -5.30 12.43
CA ILE A 9 -2.54 -5.23 12.39
C ILE A 9 -2.01 -6.63 12.09
N LEU A 10 -1.39 -6.82 10.92
CA LEU A 10 -0.72 -8.07 10.58
C LEU A 10 0.68 -8.08 11.20
N ASN A 11 0.92 -9.02 12.11
CA ASN A 11 2.19 -9.16 12.82
C ASN A 11 2.94 -10.43 12.43
N TRP A 12 4.24 -10.32 12.22
CA TRP A 12 5.15 -11.47 12.11
C TRP A 12 6.53 -11.13 12.69
N ASN A 13 6.85 -11.76 13.82
CA ASN A 13 8.10 -11.52 14.58
C ASN A 13 8.32 -10.02 14.85
N GLY A 14 7.26 -9.33 15.25
CA GLY A 14 7.22 -7.89 15.44
C GLY A 14 7.08 -7.45 16.90
N GLU A 15 7.56 -8.23 17.87
CA GLU A 15 7.42 -7.92 19.30
C GLU A 15 7.81 -6.48 19.64
N LYS A 16 8.96 -6.01 19.12
CA LYS A 16 9.44 -4.63 19.35
C LYS A 16 8.53 -3.59 18.72
N LEU A 17 8.05 -3.83 17.50
CA LEU A 17 7.14 -2.91 16.80
C LEU A 17 5.79 -2.84 17.50
N LEU A 18 5.23 -3.98 17.89
CA LEU A 18 4.00 -4.00 18.67
C LEU A 18 4.17 -3.25 20.01
N GLY A 19 5.26 -3.47 20.72
CA GLY A 19 5.55 -2.77 21.98
C GLY A 19 5.65 -1.25 21.83
N GLU A 20 6.17 -0.76 20.69
CA GLU A 20 6.36 0.66 20.41
C GLU A 20 5.08 1.33 19.86
N PHE A 21 4.38 0.69 18.92
CA PHE A 21 3.33 1.34 18.12
C PHE A 21 1.91 1.00 18.59
N LEU A 22 1.64 -0.24 19.02
CA LEU A 22 0.30 -0.67 19.43
C LEU A 22 -0.29 0.17 20.58
N PRO A 23 0.46 0.66 21.58
CA PRO A 23 -0.11 1.51 22.63
C PRO A 23 -0.85 2.73 22.10
N SER A 24 -0.34 3.38 21.04
CA SER A 24 -1.00 4.52 20.42
C SER A 24 -2.27 4.11 19.68
N VAL A 25 -2.22 3.01 18.95
CA VAL A 25 -3.39 2.49 18.19
C VAL A 25 -4.49 2.07 19.16
N ASP A 26 -4.16 1.37 20.23
CA ASP A 26 -5.13 0.93 21.24
C ASP A 26 -5.79 2.12 21.95
N ARG A 27 -5.00 3.15 22.29
CA ARG A 27 -5.46 4.35 22.99
C ARG A 27 -6.34 5.26 22.16
N PHE A 28 -5.96 5.52 20.89
CA PHE A 28 -6.59 6.55 20.05
C PHE A 28 -7.57 6.00 19.02
N THR A 29 -7.76 4.68 18.93
CA THR A 29 -8.83 4.11 18.10
C THR A 29 -10.17 4.24 18.82
N PRO A 30 -11.18 4.92 18.21
CA PRO A 30 -12.47 5.14 18.86
C PRO A 30 -13.22 3.83 19.10
N ARG A 31 -13.29 3.40 20.36
CA ARG A 31 -13.91 2.12 20.78
C ARG A 31 -15.40 2.03 20.45
N ARG A 32 -16.08 3.15 20.17
CA ARG A 32 -17.49 3.17 19.75
C ARG A 32 -17.71 2.61 18.35
N ILE A 33 -16.71 2.72 17.45
CA ILE A 33 -16.84 2.34 16.05
C ILE A 33 -15.91 1.19 15.63
N ALA A 34 -14.80 0.96 16.34
CA ALA A 34 -13.80 -0.01 15.92
C ALA A 34 -13.34 -0.97 17.01
N ASP A 35 -12.97 -2.17 16.59
CA ASP A 35 -12.15 -3.12 17.34
C ASP A 35 -10.74 -3.16 16.76
N VAL A 36 -9.73 -3.19 17.64
CA VAL A 36 -8.34 -3.42 17.27
C VAL A 36 -8.06 -4.92 17.36
N ILE A 37 -7.51 -5.47 16.27
CA ILE A 37 -7.23 -6.89 16.12
C ILE A 37 -5.79 -7.06 15.65
N VAL A 38 -5.00 -7.86 16.36
CA VAL A 38 -3.68 -8.27 15.87
C VAL A 38 -3.82 -9.66 15.24
N ALA A 39 -3.53 -9.75 13.95
CA ALA A 39 -3.42 -11.01 13.24
C ALA A 39 -1.96 -11.48 13.27
N ASP A 40 -1.65 -12.38 14.18
CA ASP A 40 -0.32 -12.99 14.30
C ASP A 40 -0.10 -14.02 13.20
N ASN A 41 0.80 -13.73 12.30
CA ASN A 41 1.09 -14.48 11.08
C ASN A 41 2.14 -15.59 11.33
N GLY A 42 2.00 -16.33 12.43
CA GLY A 42 2.90 -17.41 12.80
C GLY A 42 4.24 -16.92 13.37
N SER A 43 4.20 -15.99 14.31
CA SER A 43 5.39 -15.49 14.99
C SER A 43 6.03 -16.55 15.90
N THR A 44 7.35 -16.47 16.01
CA THR A 44 8.19 -17.34 16.85
C THR A 44 8.92 -16.57 17.95
N ASP A 45 8.76 -15.23 17.98
CA ASP A 45 9.30 -14.33 18.99
C ASP A 45 8.34 -14.15 20.19
N GLY A 46 8.59 -13.17 21.03
CA GLY A 46 7.74 -12.84 22.20
C GLY A 46 6.43 -12.11 21.88
N SER A 47 6.05 -11.90 20.61
CA SER A 47 4.85 -11.13 20.21
C SER A 47 3.58 -11.58 20.92
N LEU A 48 3.27 -12.88 20.94
CA LEU A 48 2.06 -13.41 21.60
C LEU A 48 2.12 -13.28 23.11
N GLY A 49 3.33 -13.35 23.71
CA GLY A 49 3.55 -13.13 25.14
C GLY A 49 3.27 -11.67 25.53
N LEU A 50 3.80 -10.73 24.73
CA LEU A 50 3.56 -9.29 24.89
C LEU A 50 2.06 -8.97 24.81
N LEU A 51 1.36 -9.46 23.78
CA LEU A 51 -0.07 -9.19 23.60
C LEU A 51 -0.90 -9.66 24.79
N ARG A 52 -0.66 -10.88 25.30
CA ARG A 52 -1.39 -11.42 26.46
C ARG A 52 -1.12 -10.64 27.73
N ARG A 53 0.10 -10.14 27.93
CA ARG A 53 0.51 -9.45 29.15
C ARG A 53 0.08 -7.99 29.16
N ASP A 54 0.32 -7.26 28.05
CA ASP A 54 0.24 -5.81 28.02
C ASP A 54 -1.02 -5.29 27.30
N PHE A 55 -1.68 -6.12 26.47
CA PHE A 55 -2.84 -5.75 25.66
C PHE A 55 -3.97 -6.80 25.75
N PRO A 56 -4.46 -7.12 26.96
CA PRO A 56 -5.47 -8.19 27.14
C PRO A 56 -6.80 -7.92 26.43
N ASP A 57 -7.13 -6.65 26.18
CA ASP A 57 -8.37 -6.22 25.50
C ASP A 57 -8.26 -6.19 23.97
N VAL A 58 -7.06 -6.39 23.41
CA VAL A 58 -6.83 -6.47 21.98
C VAL A 58 -7.11 -7.90 21.51
N ALA A 59 -8.02 -8.05 20.56
CA ALA A 59 -8.30 -9.36 19.98
C ALA A 59 -7.11 -9.88 19.18
N VAL A 60 -6.82 -11.18 19.29
CA VAL A 60 -5.70 -11.82 18.61
C VAL A 60 -6.19 -12.97 17.75
N LEU A 61 -5.87 -12.92 16.43
CA LEU A 61 -5.99 -14.05 15.53
C LEU A 61 -4.61 -14.69 15.37
N THR A 62 -4.50 -16.00 15.50
CA THR A 62 -3.23 -16.72 15.34
C THR A 62 -3.23 -17.61 14.10
N PHE A 63 -2.20 -17.51 13.28
CA PHE A 63 -2.00 -18.38 12.13
C PHE A 63 -0.84 -19.34 12.38
N ASP A 64 -0.92 -20.54 11.79
CA ASP A 64 0.08 -21.59 12.02
C ASP A 64 1.45 -21.28 11.39
N LYS A 65 1.49 -20.38 10.41
CA LYS A 65 2.70 -20.02 9.67
C LYS A 65 2.57 -18.66 9.01
N ASN A 66 3.72 -18.10 8.64
CA ASN A 66 3.76 -16.85 7.86
C ASN A 66 3.22 -17.07 6.44
N LEU A 67 2.04 -16.49 6.17
CA LEU A 67 1.37 -16.51 4.87
C LEU A 67 1.84 -15.38 3.93
N GLY A 68 2.70 -14.46 4.42
CA GLY A 68 3.02 -13.21 3.75
C GLY A 68 1.96 -12.13 3.99
N PHE A 69 2.20 -10.94 3.44
CA PHE A 69 1.35 -9.77 3.66
C PHE A 69 -0.07 -9.97 3.07
N ALA A 70 -0.15 -10.21 1.77
CA ALA A 70 -1.42 -10.30 1.06
C ALA A 70 -2.31 -11.44 1.56
N ALA A 71 -1.77 -12.66 1.67
CA ALA A 71 -2.56 -13.82 2.12
C ALA A 71 -2.91 -13.73 3.62
N GLY A 72 -2.04 -13.11 4.43
CA GLY A 72 -2.31 -12.87 5.85
C GLY A 72 -3.52 -11.94 6.05
N TYR A 73 -3.54 -10.78 5.38
CA TYR A 73 -4.69 -9.89 5.44
C TYR A 73 -5.95 -10.51 4.85
N ASN A 74 -5.86 -11.19 3.70
CA ASN A 74 -7.02 -11.88 3.11
C ASN A 74 -7.64 -12.88 4.09
N ARG A 75 -6.83 -13.61 4.85
CA ARG A 75 -7.29 -14.54 5.86
C ARG A 75 -7.94 -13.80 7.03
N ALA A 76 -7.28 -12.78 7.56
CA ALA A 76 -7.78 -12.01 8.69
C ALA A 76 -9.15 -11.35 8.38
N LEU A 77 -9.33 -10.76 7.20
CA LEU A 77 -10.60 -10.15 6.82
C LEU A 77 -11.73 -11.18 6.77
N ARG A 78 -11.49 -12.34 6.16
CA ARG A 78 -12.51 -13.42 6.09
C ARG A 78 -12.92 -13.95 7.45
N GLU A 79 -11.97 -14.08 8.38
CA GLU A 79 -12.24 -14.59 9.73
C GLU A 79 -12.97 -13.56 10.61
N THR A 80 -12.83 -12.26 10.32
CA THR A 80 -13.41 -11.20 11.15
C THR A 80 -14.79 -10.72 10.70
N GLY A 81 -15.03 -10.59 9.39
CA GLY A 81 -16.36 -10.27 8.82
C GLY A 81 -16.97 -8.93 9.29
N TYR A 82 -16.18 -7.84 9.34
CA TYR A 82 -16.65 -6.48 9.63
C TYR A 82 -17.13 -5.78 8.35
N ARG A 83 -17.94 -4.73 8.50
CA ARG A 83 -18.41 -3.94 7.35
C ARG A 83 -17.27 -3.15 6.69
N TYR A 84 -16.36 -2.64 7.51
CA TYR A 84 -15.13 -1.98 7.10
C TYR A 84 -13.94 -2.63 7.75
N THR A 85 -12.84 -2.66 7.05
CA THR A 85 -11.56 -3.12 7.59
C THR A 85 -10.47 -2.08 7.30
N VAL A 86 -9.69 -1.74 8.32
CA VAL A 86 -8.44 -0.99 8.15
C VAL A 86 -7.30 -1.99 8.17
N LEU A 87 -6.55 -2.07 7.07
CA LEU A 87 -5.25 -2.72 7.04
C LEU A 87 -4.25 -1.70 7.60
N LEU A 88 -3.64 -2.03 8.73
CA LEU A 88 -2.70 -1.13 9.42
C LEU A 88 -1.37 -1.84 9.65
N ASN A 89 -0.26 -1.24 9.20
CA ASN A 89 1.06 -1.79 9.45
C ASN A 89 1.41 -1.74 10.95
N SER A 90 2.20 -2.71 11.41
CA SER A 90 2.65 -2.81 12.81
C SER A 90 3.64 -1.71 13.24
N ASP A 91 4.14 -0.91 12.30
CA ASP A 91 5.05 0.23 12.51
C ASP A 91 4.38 1.59 12.26
N VAL A 92 3.07 1.66 12.48
CA VAL A 92 2.27 2.89 12.41
C VAL A 92 1.87 3.35 13.81
N ALA A 93 2.20 4.60 14.14
CA ALA A 93 1.66 5.32 15.29
C ALA A 93 0.48 6.20 14.87
N VAL A 94 -0.48 6.37 15.76
CA VAL A 94 -1.62 7.25 15.57
C VAL A 94 -1.71 8.28 16.70
N LYS A 95 -2.35 9.40 16.43
CA LYS A 95 -2.64 10.45 17.41
C LYS A 95 -4.09 10.86 17.23
N ASP A 96 -4.69 11.33 18.29
CA ASP A 96 -6.05 11.85 18.26
C ASP A 96 -7.07 10.90 17.59
N ASP A 97 -8.19 11.41 17.13
CA ASP A 97 -9.22 10.63 16.42
C ASP A 97 -8.87 10.51 14.92
N TRP A 98 -7.97 9.63 14.60
CA TRP A 98 -7.50 9.39 13.22
C TRP A 98 -8.50 8.63 12.35
N LEU A 99 -9.42 7.86 12.96
CA LEU A 99 -10.27 6.90 12.26
C LEU A 99 -11.65 7.46 11.93
N THR A 100 -12.24 8.31 12.79
CA THR A 100 -13.58 8.84 12.59
C THR A 100 -13.71 9.61 11.27
N PRO A 101 -12.76 10.46 10.83
CA PRO A 101 -12.89 11.14 9.54
C PRO A 101 -12.95 10.16 8.35
N LEU A 102 -12.18 9.07 8.40
CA LEU A 102 -12.21 8.04 7.36
C LEU A 102 -13.56 7.31 7.35
N PHE A 103 -14.04 6.92 8.52
CA PHE A 103 -15.29 6.20 8.67
C PHE A 103 -16.48 7.04 8.22
N ASP A 104 -16.59 8.28 8.69
CA ASP A 104 -17.69 9.20 8.36
C ASP A 104 -17.70 9.52 6.86
N TYR A 105 -16.51 9.70 6.25
CA TYR A 105 -16.43 9.92 4.82
C TYR A 105 -16.94 8.69 4.02
N MET A 106 -16.54 7.49 4.39
CA MET A 106 -17.01 6.26 3.71
C MET A 106 -18.50 5.98 3.95
N GLU A 107 -19.05 6.40 5.10
CA GLU A 107 -20.49 6.30 5.36
C GLU A 107 -21.29 7.26 4.47
N ALA A 108 -20.79 8.49 4.32
CA ALA A 108 -21.44 9.53 3.49
C ALA A 108 -21.30 9.26 1.97
N HIS A 109 -20.33 8.42 1.56
CA HIS A 109 -20.02 8.16 0.14
C HIS A 109 -20.02 6.65 -0.16
N PRO A 110 -21.20 6.06 -0.44
CA PRO A 110 -21.32 4.62 -0.71
C PRO A 110 -20.58 4.12 -1.95
N ASP A 111 -20.21 5.01 -2.87
CA ASP A 111 -19.42 4.77 -4.08
C ASP A 111 -17.92 4.63 -3.80
N VAL A 112 -17.44 5.03 -2.62
CA VAL A 112 -16.05 4.89 -2.18
C VAL A 112 -15.83 3.48 -1.62
N ALA A 113 -14.91 2.73 -2.23
CA ALA A 113 -14.53 1.40 -1.79
C ALA A 113 -13.33 1.39 -0.83
N ALA A 114 -12.42 2.35 -0.97
CA ALA A 114 -11.22 2.43 -0.15
C ALA A 114 -10.78 3.87 0.10
N CYS A 115 -10.16 4.09 1.26
CA CYS A 115 -9.53 5.38 1.57
C CYS A 115 -8.27 5.22 2.41
N GLN A 116 -7.45 6.27 2.43
CA GLN A 116 -6.30 6.42 3.32
C GLN A 116 -6.31 7.79 4.00
N PRO A 117 -5.72 7.92 5.21
CA PRO A 117 -5.37 9.22 5.78
C PRO A 117 -4.10 9.77 5.13
N LYS A 118 -3.68 10.98 5.51
CA LYS A 118 -2.30 11.41 5.29
C LYS A 118 -1.33 10.50 6.04
N ILE A 119 -0.27 10.07 5.38
CA ILE A 119 0.79 9.25 6.00
C ILE A 119 2.01 10.14 6.17
N ARG A 120 2.35 10.43 7.41
CA ARG A 120 3.48 11.26 7.81
C ARG A 120 4.61 10.40 8.34
N SER A 121 5.83 10.92 8.27
CA SER A 121 6.99 10.23 8.81
C SER A 121 6.96 10.19 10.34
N TYR A 122 7.11 9.00 10.93
CA TYR A 122 7.24 8.88 12.38
C TYR A 122 8.52 9.55 12.90
N ARG A 123 9.63 9.44 12.13
CA ARG A 123 10.93 10.04 12.50
C ARG A 123 10.97 11.54 12.35
N ASN A 124 10.25 12.08 11.36
CA ASN A 124 10.13 13.53 11.14
C ASN A 124 8.67 13.88 10.86
N PRO A 125 7.86 14.11 11.90
CA PRO A 125 6.43 14.33 11.77
C PRO A 125 6.00 15.57 10.96
N ALA A 126 6.92 16.45 10.62
CA ALA A 126 6.67 17.58 9.72
C ALA A 126 6.71 17.17 8.23
N MET A 127 7.20 15.98 7.90
CA MET A 127 7.30 15.49 6.53
C MET A 127 6.26 14.40 6.24
N PHE A 128 5.85 14.32 4.99
CA PHE A 128 5.15 13.12 4.51
C PHE A 128 6.05 11.89 4.60
N GLU A 129 5.45 10.70 4.59
CA GLU A 129 6.17 9.46 4.51
C GLU A 129 6.23 8.98 3.06
N TYR A 130 7.29 8.24 2.73
CA TYR A 130 7.56 7.76 1.37
C TYR A 130 6.44 6.87 0.80
N ALA A 131 5.86 6.00 1.63
CA ALA A 131 4.94 4.95 1.21
C ALA A 131 3.47 5.40 1.30
N GLY A 132 3.09 6.43 0.54
CA GLY A 132 1.68 6.83 0.42
C GLY A 132 1.42 8.32 0.61
N ALA A 133 2.22 9.02 1.42
CA ALA A 133 2.11 10.46 1.66
C ALA A 133 0.63 10.92 1.81
N ALA A 134 0.13 11.83 0.97
CA ALA A 134 -1.26 12.29 0.96
C ALA A 134 -2.09 11.69 -0.20
N GLY A 135 -1.84 10.41 -0.55
CA GLY A 135 -2.55 9.69 -1.61
C GLY A 135 -1.69 9.41 -2.84
N GLY A 136 -1.92 8.27 -3.46
CA GLY A 136 -1.09 7.71 -4.51
C GLY A 136 -1.67 7.84 -5.92
N PHE A 137 -0.80 8.02 -6.89
CA PHE A 137 -1.10 8.07 -8.32
C PHE A 137 -0.16 7.16 -9.11
N LEU A 138 -0.56 6.79 -10.32
CA LEU A 138 0.28 6.12 -11.29
C LEU A 138 0.60 7.07 -12.44
N ASP A 139 1.85 7.10 -12.87
CA ASP A 139 2.24 7.81 -14.08
C ASP A 139 1.86 7.01 -15.33
N ARG A 140 1.98 7.61 -16.52
CA ARG A 140 1.69 6.97 -17.80
C ARG A 140 2.49 5.69 -18.08
N ASN A 141 3.55 5.42 -17.34
CA ASN A 141 4.40 4.23 -17.43
C ASN A 141 4.15 3.24 -16.29
N GLY A 142 3.19 3.52 -15.41
CA GLY A 142 2.87 2.71 -14.24
C GLY A 142 3.84 2.87 -13.06
N TYR A 143 4.60 3.96 -13.00
CA TYR A 143 5.39 4.27 -11.81
C TYR A 143 4.51 4.93 -10.75
N PRO A 144 4.52 4.42 -9.50
CA PRO A 144 3.76 5.04 -8.43
C PRO A 144 4.46 6.32 -7.92
N TYR A 145 3.65 7.36 -7.72
CA TYR A 145 4.03 8.61 -7.06
C TYR A 145 2.89 9.06 -6.16
N CYS A 146 3.10 10.06 -5.31
CA CYS A 146 2.11 10.49 -4.34
C CYS A 146 1.99 12.01 -4.30
N ARG A 147 0.85 12.51 -3.85
CA ARG A 147 0.75 13.88 -3.34
C ARG A 147 1.69 14.00 -2.14
N GLY A 148 2.72 14.85 -2.29
CA GLY A 148 3.80 14.99 -1.29
C GLY A 148 5.04 14.13 -1.56
N ARG A 149 5.10 13.35 -2.67
CA ARG A 149 6.32 12.59 -3.02
C ARG A 149 6.46 12.27 -4.51
N ILE A 150 7.63 12.58 -5.07
CA ILE A 150 8.06 12.14 -6.40
C ILE A 150 9.41 11.45 -6.27
N PHE A 151 9.50 10.14 -6.55
CA PHE A 151 10.67 9.30 -6.28
C PHE A 151 11.19 9.49 -4.85
N ALA A 152 12.47 9.86 -4.68
CA ALA A 152 13.09 10.09 -3.38
C ALA A 152 12.79 11.48 -2.78
N SER A 153 12.17 12.40 -3.54
CA SER A 153 11.82 13.72 -3.03
C SER A 153 10.50 13.66 -2.28
N VAL A 154 10.56 13.88 -0.98
CA VAL A 154 9.41 13.93 -0.07
C VAL A 154 9.21 15.38 0.38
N GLU A 155 7.96 15.83 0.46
CA GLU A 155 7.61 17.20 0.82
C GLU A 155 7.33 17.34 2.33
N LEU A 156 7.47 18.57 2.83
CA LEU A 156 6.93 18.97 4.13
C LEU A 156 5.40 19.02 4.05
N ASP A 157 4.71 18.62 5.10
CA ASP A 157 3.28 18.80 5.26
C ASP A 157 3.01 20.18 5.89
N ASN A 158 2.63 21.13 5.05
CA ASN A 158 2.25 22.50 5.44
C ASN A 158 0.74 22.72 5.29
N GLY A 159 -0.07 21.66 5.30
CA GLY A 159 -1.51 21.72 5.08
C GLY A 159 -1.92 21.78 3.59
N GLN A 160 -0.97 21.71 2.66
CA GLN A 160 -1.24 21.83 1.22
C GLN A 160 -2.08 20.67 0.65
N TYR A 161 -2.27 19.59 1.40
CA TYR A 161 -3.04 18.40 1.02
C TYR A 161 -4.04 17.98 2.11
N ASP A 162 -4.67 18.96 2.78
CA ASP A 162 -5.70 18.70 3.80
C ASP A 162 -7.08 18.41 3.19
N ASP A 163 -7.24 18.65 1.88
CA ASP A 163 -8.46 18.32 1.15
C ASP A 163 -8.61 16.81 0.89
N THR A 164 -9.86 16.37 0.78
CA THR A 164 -10.18 14.99 0.34
C THR A 164 -10.27 14.93 -1.17
N VAL A 165 -9.52 13.98 -1.78
CA VAL A 165 -9.42 13.84 -3.24
C VAL A 165 -9.45 12.40 -3.69
N ASP A 166 -9.91 12.19 -4.93
CA ASP A 166 -9.76 10.90 -5.62
C ASP A 166 -8.29 10.62 -5.95
N VAL A 167 -7.87 9.38 -5.70
CA VAL A 167 -6.51 8.91 -5.94
C VAL A 167 -6.52 7.60 -6.73
N ASP A 168 -5.39 7.23 -7.31
CA ASP A 168 -5.29 5.96 -8.03
C ASP A 168 -5.13 4.78 -7.05
N TRP A 169 -4.46 5.01 -5.93
CA TRP A 169 -4.23 4.00 -4.91
C TRP A 169 -4.06 4.60 -3.52
N ALA A 170 -4.44 3.82 -2.53
CA ALA A 170 -4.25 4.07 -1.11
C ALA A 170 -3.18 3.11 -0.57
N SER A 171 -2.37 3.59 0.38
CA SER A 171 -1.21 2.88 0.90
C SER A 171 -1.58 1.74 1.84
N GLY A 172 -0.95 0.58 1.67
CA GLY A 172 -1.06 -0.54 2.60
C GLY A 172 -0.55 -0.26 4.02
N ALA A 173 0.13 0.87 4.26
CA ALA A 173 0.51 1.28 5.61
C ALA A 173 -0.72 1.63 6.48
N CYS A 174 -1.76 2.26 5.87
CA CYS A 174 -3.06 2.49 6.49
C CYS A 174 -4.12 2.60 5.39
N LEU A 175 -4.80 1.50 5.12
CA LEU A 175 -5.80 1.36 4.07
C LEU A 175 -7.14 0.94 4.69
N MET A 176 -8.12 1.83 4.70
CA MET A 176 -9.49 1.47 5.05
C MET A 176 -10.24 1.03 3.81
N VAL A 177 -10.91 -0.12 3.87
CA VAL A 177 -11.69 -0.69 2.77
C VAL A 177 -13.10 -1.05 3.21
N ARG A 178 -14.06 -0.93 2.30
CA ARG A 178 -15.37 -1.56 2.43
C ARG A 178 -15.18 -3.06 2.16
N THR A 179 -15.42 -3.90 3.16
CA THR A 179 -15.07 -5.33 3.11
C THR A 179 -15.74 -6.05 1.94
N ALA A 180 -17.00 -5.72 1.64
CA ALA A 180 -17.72 -6.30 0.50
C ALA A 180 -17.04 -5.97 -0.86
N ASP A 181 -16.57 -4.74 -1.04
CA ASP A 181 -15.86 -4.35 -2.27
C ASP A 181 -14.48 -5.00 -2.36
N TYR A 182 -13.77 -5.12 -1.22
CA TYR A 182 -12.51 -5.85 -1.13
C TYR A 182 -12.66 -7.32 -1.56
N GLU A 183 -13.69 -8.00 -1.05
CA GLU A 183 -13.98 -9.40 -1.38
C GLU A 183 -14.42 -9.55 -2.84
N ALA A 184 -15.31 -8.69 -3.33
CA ALA A 184 -15.75 -8.67 -4.72
C ALA A 184 -14.61 -8.46 -5.71
N ALA A 185 -13.60 -7.64 -5.32
CA ALA A 185 -12.38 -7.47 -6.09
C ALA A 185 -11.39 -8.66 -5.97
N GLY A 186 -11.67 -9.67 -5.14
CA GLY A 186 -10.82 -10.84 -4.90
C GLY A 186 -9.70 -10.62 -3.87
N GLY A 187 -9.76 -9.53 -3.10
CA GLY A 187 -8.78 -9.20 -2.08
C GLY A 187 -7.39 -8.82 -2.62
N LEU A 188 -6.37 -8.85 -1.77
CA LEU A 188 -4.98 -8.68 -2.19
C LEU A 188 -4.50 -9.92 -2.95
N ASP A 189 -3.77 -9.73 -4.05
CA ASP A 189 -3.22 -10.86 -4.81
C ASP A 189 -1.98 -11.44 -4.10
N ALA A 190 -2.14 -12.62 -3.52
CA ALA A 190 -1.07 -13.30 -2.78
C ALA A 190 0.20 -13.61 -3.62
N SER A 191 0.09 -13.61 -4.95
CA SER A 191 1.25 -13.83 -5.83
C SER A 191 2.26 -12.68 -5.78
N PHE A 192 1.85 -11.49 -5.33
CA PHE A 192 2.74 -10.34 -5.13
C PHE A 192 3.67 -10.54 -3.93
N PHE A 193 3.23 -11.25 -2.92
CA PHE A 193 3.91 -11.46 -1.63
C PHE A 193 4.01 -10.16 -0.80
N ALA A 194 4.61 -9.11 -1.32
CA ALA A 194 4.70 -7.76 -0.76
C ALA A 194 5.04 -6.74 -1.85
N HIS A 195 4.64 -5.50 -1.69
CA HIS A 195 4.75 -4.36 -2.59
C HIS A 195 3.90 -4.45 -3.87
N MET A 196 3.14 -3.41 -4.16
CA MET A 196 2.23 -3.23 -5.28
C MET A 196 0.90 -3.99 -5.17
N GLU A 197 0.69 -4.86 -4.17
CA GLU A 197 -0.56 -5.59 -3.97
C GLU A 197 -1.73 -4.66 -3.63
N GLU A 198 -1.48 -3.61 -2.86
CA GLU A 198 -2.45 -2.58 -2.53
C GLU A 198 -2.78 -1.70 -3.73
N ILE A 199 -1.77 -1.39 -4.56
CA ILE A 199 -1.94 -0.62 -5.80
C ILE A 199 -2.75 -1.44 -6.81
N ASP A 200 -2.45 -2.73 -6.95
CA ASP A 200 -3.22 -3.67 -7.79
C ASP A 200 -4.67 -3.77 -7.33
N LEU A 201 -4.91 -3.89 -6.02
CA LEU A 201 -6.27 -3.90 -5.45
C LEU A 201 -7.02 -2.61 -5.77
N CYS A 202 -6.42 -1.45 -5.49
CA CYS A 202 -7.05 -0.16 -5.76
C CYS A 202 -7.36 0.04 -7.25
N TRP A 203 -6.48 -0.44 -8.14
CA TRP A 203 -6.75 -0.39 -9.58
C TRP A 203 -7.94 -1.28 -9.96
N ARG A 204 -8.05 -2.51 -9.41
CA ARG A 204 -9.20 -3.38 -9.62
C ARG A 204 -10.51 -2.77 -9.09
N LEU A 205 -10.50 -2.14 -7.91
CA LEU A 205 -11.64 -1.40 -7.36
C LEU A 205 -12.07 -0.28 -8.30
N ARG A 206 -11.13 0.54 -8.79
CA ARG A 206 -11.45 1.63 -9.73
C ARG A 206 -11.99 1.10 -11.07
N ARG A 207 -11.49 -0.02 -11.55
CA ARG A 207 -12.00 -0.69 -12.76
C ARG A 207 -13.43 -1.22 -12.60
N SER A 208 -13.85 -1.53 -11.39
CA SER A 208 -15.25 -1.90 -11.10
C SER A 208 -16.17 -0.68 -10.89
N GLY A 209 -15.71 0.53 -11.20
CA GLY A 209 -16.47 1.77 -11.06
C GLY A 209 -16.49 2.35 -9.64
N ARG A 210 -15.66 1.80 -8.74
CA ARG A 210 -15.55 2.31 -7.35
C ARG A 210 -14.49 3.40 -7.27
N ARG A 211 -14.62 4.28 -6.25
CA ARG A 211 -13.64 5.32 -5.97
C ARG A 211 -12.66 4.91 -4.88
N VAL A 212 -11.45 5.42 -4.97
CA VAL A 212 -10.41 5.36 -3.93
C VAL A 212 -10.02 6.79 -3.59
N VAL A 213 -9.96 7.13 -2.31
CA VAL A 213 -9.77 8.52 -1.89
C VAL A 213 -8.66 8.68 -0.85
N ALA A 214 -8.03 9.83 -0.80
CA ALA A 214 -7.21 10.28 0.31
C ALA A 214 -8.00 11.31 1.12
N VAL A 215 -8.16 11.08 2.43
CA VAL A 215 -8.89 11.95 3.37
C VAL A 215 -7.86 12.78 4.13
N GLY A 216 -7.73 14.06 3.77
CA GLY A 216 -6.68 14.94 4.28
C GLY A 216 -6.84 15.38 5.74
N ASP A 217 -8.06 15.32 6.29
CA ASP A 217 -8.34 15.67 7.69
C ASP A 217 -7.84 14.65 8.70
N ALA A 218 -7.44 13.46 8.25
CA ALA A 218 -6.87 12.40 9.08
C ALA A 218 -5.38 12.19 8.80
N ALA A 219 -4.61 11.86 9.82
CA ALA A 219 -3.18 11.57 9.67
C ALA A 219 -2.72 10.41 10.57
N VAL A 220 -1.80 9.61 10.04
CA VAL A 220 -1.07 8.58 10.79
C VAL A 220 0.44 8.75 10.57
N PHE A 221 1.26 8.17 11.45
CA PHE A 221 2.71 8.32 11.45
C PHE A 221 3.37 6.96 11.23
N HIS A 222 4.00 6.77 10.10
CA HIS A 222 4.61 5.51 9.70
C HIS A 222 6.15 5.57 9.83
N LEU A 223 6.73 4.56 10.46
CA LEU A 223 8.19 4.48 10.63
C LEU A 223 8.87 4.27 9.26
N GLY A 224 8.31 3.44 8.44
CA GLY A 224 8.81 3.09 7.12
C GLY A 224 10.13 2.32 7.13
N GLY A 225 10.27 1.36 6.24
CA GLY A 225 11.49 0.56 6.11
C GLY A 225 11.73 -0.44 7.24
N GLY A 226 10.78 -0.62 8.16
CA GLY A 226 10.91 -1.55 9.29
C GLY A 226 11.09 -3.01 8.84
N SER A 227 10.47 -3.41 7.74
CA SER A 227 10.56 -4.78 7.22
C SER A 227 11.62 -4.97 6.13
N LEU A 228 11.85 -3.98 5.25
CA LEU A 228 12.85 -4.05 4.16
C LEU A 228 13.44 -2.65 3.88
N PRO A 229 14.75 -2.42 4.15
CA PRO A 229 15.44 -1.19 3.78
C PRO A 229 15.35 -0.87 2.28
N ALA A 230 15.48 0.41 1.92
CA ALA A 230 15.31 0.87 0.53
C ALA A 230 16.29 0.22 -0.44
N GLU A 231 17.53 -0.02 -0.01
CA GLU A 231 18.63 -0.58 -0.79
C GLU A 231 18.61 -2.11 -0.90
N ASN A 232 17.63 -2.78 -0.25
CA ASN A 232 17.59 -4.25 -0.22
C ASN A 232 17.26 -4.82 -1.62
N PRO A 233 18.11 -5.70 -2.20
CA PRO A 233 17.87 -6.29 -3.52
C PRO A 233 16.55 -7.07 -3.63
N ARG A 234 16.04 -7.62 -2.52
CA ARG A 234 14.73 -8.26 -2.48
C ARG A 234 13.61 -7.27 -2.73
N LYS A 235 13.72 -6.05 -2.19
CA LYS A 235 12.75 -4.96 -2.44
C LYS A 235 12.77 -4.53 -3.90
N THR A 236 13.98 -4.36 -4.48
CA THR A 236 14.15 -4.09 -5.91
C THR A 236 13.50 -5.19 -6.75
N TYR A 237 13.80 -6.47 -6.48
CA TYR A 237 13.20 -7.60 -7.17
C TYR A 237 11.66 -7.55 -7.13
N LEU A 238 11.07 -7.37 -5.96
CA LEU A 238 9.61 -7.32 -5.80
C LEU A 238 9.01 -6.15 -6.56
N ASN A 239 9.58 -4.95 -6.44
CA ASN A 239 9.06 -3.76 -7.12
C ASN A 239 9.07 -3.92 -8.64
N PHE A 240 10.15 -4.40 -9.23
CA PHE A 240 10.22 -4.60 -10.68
C PHE A 240 9.29 -5.71 -11.17
N ARG A 241 9.29 -6.87 -10.50
CA ARG A 241 8.42 -8.00 -10.85
C ARG A 241 6.93 -7.63 -10.73
N ASN A 242 6.56 -7.08 -9.59
CA ASN A 242 5.17 -6.83 -9.25
C ASN A 242 4.59 -5.69 -10.07
N ASN A 243 5.38 -4.66 -10.39
CA ASN A 243 4.93 -3.60 -11.29
C ASN A 243 4.59 -4.13 -12.68
N LEU A 244 5.41 -5.03 -13.24
CA LEU A 244 5.12 -5.68 -14.52
C LEU A 244 3.85 -6.56 -14.45
N LEU A 245 3.65 -7.30 -13.34
CA LEU A 245 2.44 -8.10 -13.11
C LEU A 245 1.20 -7.22 -12.99
N MET A 246 1.28 -6.13 -12.22
CA MET A 246 0.21 -5.15 -12.04
C MET A 246 -0.22 -4.53 -13.38
N LEU A 247 0.75 -4.07 -14.19
CA LEU A 247 0.48 -3.53 -15.52
C LEU A 247 -0.19 -4.57 -16.43
N ARG A 248 0.32 -5.81 -16.42
CA ARG A 248 -0.26 -6.89 -17.23
C ARG A 248 -1.70 -7.19 -16.83
N LYS A 249 -2.01 -7.21 -15.55
CA LYS A 249 -3.36 -7.49 -15.02
C LYS A 249 -4.36 -6.38 -15.32
N ASN A 250 -3.92 -5.13 -15.19
CA ASN A 250 -4.85 -4.01 -15.10
C ASN A 250 -4.94 -3.13 -16.36
N LEU A 251 -3.97 -3.19 -17.26
CA LEU A 251 -4.05 -2.43 -18.52
C LEU A 251 -5.00 -3.09 -19.54
N PRO A 252 -5.77 -2.28 -20.29
CA PRO A 252 -6.57 -2.76 -21.41
C PRO A 252 -5.72 -3.53 -22.44
N ALA A 253 -6.30 -4.55 -23.07
CA ALA A 253 -5.60 -5.44 -24.00
C ALA A 253 -4.86 -4.68 -25.12
N GLY A 254 -5.49 -3.67 -25.73
CA GLY A 254 -4.91 -2.88 -26.82
C GLY A 254 -3.68 -2.04 -26.43
N ARG A 255 -3.49 -1.74 -25.13
CA ARG A 255 -2.35 -0.93 -24.65
C ARG A 255 -1.30 -1.73 -23.89
N ARG A 256 -1.67 -2.90 -23.42
CA ARG A 256 -0.84 -3.76 -22.55
C ARG A 256 0.52 -4.06 -23.17
N HIS A 257 0.54 -4.47 -24.43
CA HIS A 257 1.77 -4.87 -25.11
C HIS A 257 2.77 -3.71 -25.24
N SER A 258 2.33 -2.57 -25.75
CA SER A 258 3.17 -1.37 -25.92
C SER A 258 3.65 -0.79 -24.60
N ALA A 259 2.80 -0.79 -23.56
CA ALA A 259 3.17 -0.34 -22.23
C ALA A 259 4.24 -1.25 -21.59
N LEU A 260 4.09 -2.57 -21.73
CA LEU A 260 5.06 -3.53 -21.22
C LEU A 260 6.41 -3.47 -21.95
N ILE A 261 6.42 -3.24 -23.26
CA ILE A 261 7.66 -3.01 -24.02
C ILE A 261 8.35 -1.75 -23.50
N ARG A 262 7.63 -0.63 -23.44
CA ARG A 262 8.17 0.64 -22.95
C ARG A 262 8.71 0.50 -21.52
N ARG A 263 7.97 -0.20 -20.63
CA ARG A 263 8.40 -0.46 -19.26
C ARG A 263 9.70 -1.27 -19.21
N ARG A 264 9.84 -2.31 -20.02
CA ARG A 264 11.08 -3.11 -20.07
C ARG A 264 12.27 -2.30 -20.57
N LEU A 265 12.06 -1.40 -21.54
CA LEU A 265 13.13 -0.49 -21.97
C LEU A 265 13.59 0.43 -20.84
N LEU A 266 12.65 1.02 -20.09
CA LEU A 266 12.97 1.84 -18.93
C LEU A 266 13.67 1.04 -17.82
N ASP A 267 13.25 -0.20 -17.58
CA ASP A 267 13.89 -1.10 -16.63
C ASP A 267 15.33 -1.47 -17.06
N THR A 268 15.57 -1.60 -18.38
CA THR A 268 16.93 -1.81 -18.91
C THR A 268 17.83 -0.60 -18.64
N VAL A 269 17.30 0.63 -18.75
CA VAL A 269 18.04 1.85 -18.40
C VAL A 269 18.36 1.87 -16.90
N ALA A 270 17.41 1.50 -16.05
CA ALA A 270 17.64 1.40 -14.61
C ALA A 270 18.71 0.34 -14.28
N TRP A 271 18.64 -0.82 -14.92
CA TRP A 271 19.64 -1.88 -14.81
C TRP A 271 21.03 -1.42 -15.24
N ALA A 272 21.15 -0.74 -16.39
CA ALA A 272 22.43 -0.22 -16.88
C ALA A 272 23.03 0.81 -15.92
N LYS A 273 22.20 1.66 -15.31
CA LYS A 273 22.63 2.60 -14.27
C LYS A 273 23.19 1.84 -13.05
N MET A 274 22.51 0.81 -12.54
CA MET A 274 22.99 -0.01 -11.41
C MET A 274 24.34 -0.68 -11.74
N MET A 275 24.49 -1.21 -12.97
CA MET A 275 25.78 -1.75 -13.44
C MET A 275 26.88 -0.70 -13.46
N ALA A 276 26.60 0.50 -13.96
CA ALA A 276 27.56 1.61 -14.02
C ALA A 276 27.97 2.12 -12.62
N THR A 277 27.09 1.99 -11.62
CA THR A 277 27.36 2.35 -10.21
C THR A 277 27.86 1.17 -9.38
N LEU A 278 28.21 0.04 -9.99
CA LEU A 278 28.70 -1.19 -9.35
C LEU A 278 27.71 -1.82 -8.35
N ASP A 279 26.43 -1.51 -8.47
CA ASP A 279 25.35 -2.11 -7.66
C ASP A 279 24.87 -3.42 -8.31
N PHE A 280 25.75 -4.42 -8.34
CA PHE A 280 25.50 -5.72 -8.99
C PHE A 280 24.37 -6.51 -8.35
N ALA A 281 24.14 -6.32 -7.04
CA ALA A 281 23.10 -7.01 -6.31
C ALA A 281 21.71 -6.58 -6.80
N ASN A 282 21.45 -5.27 -6.89
CA ASN A 282 20.21 -4.75 -7.42
C ASN A 282 20.07 -4.97 -8.93
N ALA A 283 21.16 -4.88 -9.71
CA ALA A 283 21.14 -5.22 -11.13
C ALA A 283 20.71 -6.69 -11.36
N SER A 284 21.26 -7.64 -10.60
CA SER A 284 20.85 -9.05 -10.63
C SER A 284 19.38 -9.25 -10.22
N ALA A 285 18.90 -8.48 -9.24
CA ALA A 285 17.51 -8.50 -8.79
C ALA A 285 16.54 -8.10 -9.92
N VAL A 286 16.89 -7.09 -10.74
CA VAL A 286 16.09 -6.67 -11.91
C VAL A 286 15.99 -7.82 -12.92
N LEU A 287 17.11 -8.46 -13.29
CA LEU A 287 17.10 -9.59 -14.24
C LEU A 287 16.24 -10.75 -13.73
N LYS A 288 16.37 -11.08 -12.44
CA LYS A 288 15.55 -12.10 -11.78
C LYS A 288 14.07 -11.73 -11.82
N ALA A 289 13.73 -10.47 -11.55
CA ALA A 289 12.35 -9.96 -11.62
C ALA A 289 11.73 -10.18 -13.01
N HIS A 290 12.44 -9.83 -14.08
CA HIS A 290 11.97 -10.04 -15.45
C HIS A 290 11.82 -11.51 -15.82
N ARG A 291 12.75 -12.38 -15.37
CA ARG A 291 12.65 -13.83 -15.58
C ARG A 291 11.41 -14.42 -14.88
N ASP A 292 11.21 -14.06 -13.62
CA ASP A 292 10.12 -14.62 -12.83
C ASP A 292 8.77 -14.03 -13.26
N TYR A 293 8.71 -12.74 -13.65
CA TYR A 293 7.56 -12.15 -14.33
C TYR A 293 7.13 -12.99 -15.56
N ARG A 294 8.07 -13.39 -16.45
CA ARG A 294 7.74 -14.18 -17.64
C ARG A 294 7.09 -15.53 -17.31
N ARG A 295 7.53 -16.17 -16.20
CA ARG A 295 6.95 -17.42 -15.71
C ARG A 295 5.56 -17.22 -15.14
N MET A 296 5.39 -16.19 -14.32
CA MET A 296 4.12 -15.88 -13.66
C MET A 296 3.07 -15.37 -14.65
N ALA A 297 3.47 -14.54 -15.61
CA ALA A 297 2.61 -13.98 -16.63
C ALA A 297 1.87 -15.03 -17.47
N LYS A 298 2.44 -16.24 -17.65
CA LYS A 298 1.78 -17.35 -18.35
C LYS A 298 0.58 -17.93 -17.58
N LYS A 299 0.50 -17.69 -16.27
CA LYS A 299 -0.55 -18.21 -15.38
C LYS A 299 -1.58 -17.14 -15.00
N LEU A 300 -1.35 -15.88 -15.37
CA LEU A 300 -2.29 -14.81 -15.09
C LEU A 300 -3.48 -14.90 -16.05
N HIS A 301 -4.68 -14.92 -15.48
CA HIS A 301 -5.88 -14.67 -16.26
C HIS A 301 -5.86 -13.20 -16.69
N GLU A 302 -5.87 -12.97 -17.97
CA GLU A 302 -5.98 -11.63 -18.54
C GLU A 302 -7.43 -11.18 -18.37
N SER A 303 -7.64 -10.05 -17.72
CA SER A 303 -8.99 -9.51 -17.64
C SER A 303 -9.35 -8.86 -18.98
N GLU A 304 -10.49 -9.23 -19.52
CA GLU A 304 -11.05 -8.70 -20.79
C GLU A 304 -11.78 -7.36 -20.60
N PHE A 305 -11.63 -6.70 -19.47
CA PHE A 305 -12.37 -5.47 -19.19
C PHE A 305 -11.81 -4.28 -20.00
N GLU A 306 -12.66 -3.66 -20.78
CA GLU A 306 -12.49 -2.32 -21.31
C GLU A 306 -12.98 -1.32 -20.24
N SER A 307 -12.11 -0.86 -19.35
CA SER A 307 -12.50 0.15 -18.38
C SER A 307 -11.54 1.34 -18.37
N GLU A 308 -12.12 2.50 -18.10
CA GLU A 308 -11.49 3.82 -18.18
C GLU A 308 -10.54 4.16 -17.01
N ALA A 309 -10.18 3.23 -16.14
CA ALA A 309 -9.16 3.47 -15.11
C ALA A 309 -7.77 3.64 -15.76
N ASP A 310 -7.71 4.54 -16.75
CA ASP A 310 -6.58 4.72 -17.65
C ASP A 310 -5.52 5.64 -17.06
N ILE A 311 -4.27 5.22 -17.18
CA ILE A 311 -3.11 6.02 -16.80
C ILE A 311 -2.51 6.83 -17.96
N ASN A 312 -3.12 6.78 -19.16
CA ASN A 312 -2.52 7.33 -20.38
C ASN A 312 -2.39 8.86 -20.38
N GLY A 313 -3.35 9.57 -19.82
CA GLY A 313 -3.34 11.04 -19.68
C GLY A 313 -2.47 11.54 -18.53
N ARG A 314 -1.87 10.65 -17.77
CA ARG A 314 -1.08 11.01 -16.58
C ARG A 314 0.30 11.58 -16.94
N PRO A 315 0.89 12.43 -16.07
CA PRO A 315 2.22 12.96 -16.28
C PRO A 315 3.27 11.84 -16.41
N ASN A 316 4.37 12.12 -17.11
CA ASN A 316 5.55 11.26 -17.11
C ASN A 316 6.49 11.73 -15.99
N ILE A 317 6.47 11.05 -14.84
CA ILE A 317 7.27 11.47 -13.68
C ILE A 317 8.78 11.30 -13.90
N LEU A 318 9.23 10.41 -14.78
CA LEU A 318 10.65 10.30 -15.14
C LEU A 318 11.12 11.59 -15.83
N THR A 319 10.36 12.04 -16.85
CA THR A 319 10.67 13.30 -17.54
C THR A 319 10.57 14.50 -16.62
N ALA A 320 9.51 14.57 -15.79
CA ALA A 320 9.33 15.64 -14.82
C ALA A 320 10.51 15.71 -13.84
N PHE A 321 10.88 14.56 -13.26
CA PHE A 321 11.91 14.51 -12.22
C PHE A 321 13.34 14.70 -12.74
N TYR A 322 13.75 13.94 -13.81
CA TYR A 322 15.14 13.94 -14.26
C TYR A 322 15.48 15.08 -15.21
N PHE A 323 14.53 15.46 -16.09
CA PHE A 323 14.80 16.48 -17.12
C PHE A 323 14.26 17.86 -16.72
N LYS A 324 13.01 17.94 -16.26
CA LYS A 324 12.40 19.23 -15.85
C LYS A 324 12.72 19.63 -14.41
N LYS A 325 13.41 18.76 -13.63
CA LYS A 325 13.79 18.99 -12.23
C LYS A 325 12.63 19.27 -11.28
N ILE A 326 11.42 18.81 -11.63
CA ILE A 326 10.22 18.92 -10.79
C ILE A 326 10.35 17.92 -9.64
N ARG A 327 10.30 18.43 -8.40
CA ARG A 327 10.47 17.66 -7.16
C ARG A 327 9.25 17.65 -6.28
N GLN A 328 8.26 18.48 -6.57
CA GLN A 328 7.04 18.66 -5.81
C GLN A 328 5.84 18.25 -6.66
N PHE A 329 4.88 17.54 -6.03
CA PHE A 329 3.67 17.08 -6.70
C PHE A 329 2.85 18.26 -7.26
N SER A 330 2.72 19.35 -6.50
CA SER A 330 1.97 20.54 -6.91
C SER A 330 2.51 21.26 -8.15
N LYS A 331 3.68 20.84 -8.64
CA LYS A 331 4.32 21.40 -9.86
C LYS A 331 4.26 20.45 -11.05
N LEU A 332 3.56 19.30 -10.94
CA LEU A 332 3.31 18.36 -12.04
C LEU A 332 2.18 18.85 -13.01
#